data_3d80c4c64bea1acbcb48ee67e278a17a
#
_entry.id   3d80c4c64bea1acbcb48ee67e278a17a
#
_cell.length_a   1.000
_cell.length_b   1.000
_cell.length_c   1.000
_cell.angle_alpha   90.00
_cell.angle_beta   90.00
_cell.angle_gamma   90.00
#
_symmetry.space_group_name_H-M   'P 1'
#
loop_
_entity.id
_entity.type
_entity.pdbx_description
1 polymer ?
#
loop_
_entity_poly.entity_id
_entity_poly.type
_entity_poly.pdbx_seq_one_letter_code
_entity_poly.pdbx_strand_id
1 'polypeptide(L)'
;MSNSIKRKVAIIGAGLAGTTAGLGLVNAGFDVTIYSDRDRASLRNDVPPTGTAVYFGKSLEYDAEIIEDLYHIGNSSGMSVRIFSGAGEARTPVLAFDSPFKYRAQAVDTRLRADDRLARFLGRGGKFQVRALTPQDVDAIAADVDLTLVATGKGGLSSLFPADPDRTAYAEPQRHLLLATFKGLDRADRQFAYRSSDGGKHNWFNIHAEFGETFFGPYLHKDIGATRAFIGFAKPGSPWIELFKSVTDTQSARCRQSIRDVFPGRFGIDRTASASA
;
A
#
# COMPACT_ATOMS: atom_id res chain seq x y z
N MET A 1 40.51 3.82 20.40
CA MET A 1 39.22 3.73 19.69
C MET A 1 38.69 5.17 19.60
N SER A 2 38.65 5.76 18.42
CA SER A 2 38.15 7.12 18.21
C SER A 2 36.64 7.13 18.50
N ASN A 3 36.25 7.86 19.50
CA ASN A 3 34.85 8.09 19.85
C ASN A 3 34.31 9.12 18.85
N SER A 4 34.04 8.68 17.59
CA SER A 4 33.43 9.58 16.62
C SER A 4 32.01 9.91 17.12
N ILE A 5 31.75 11.21 17.32
CA ILE A 5 30.42 11.70 17.68
C ILE A 5 29.48 11.28 16.54
N LYS A 6 28.53 10.40 16.88
CA LYS A 6 27.50 9.99 15.91
C LYS A 6 26.59 11.18 15.58
N ARG A 7 26.34 11.42 14.30
CA ARG A 7 25.36 12.41 13.86
C ARG A 7 23.96 11.98 14.30
N LYS A 8 23.18 12.93 14.79
CA LYS A 8 21.84 12.73 15.30
C LYS A 8 20.80 12.99 14.23
N VAL A 9 19.86 12.08 14.08
CA VAL A 9 18.74 12.23 13.12
C VAL A 9 17.41 12.03 13.84
N ALA A 10 16.49 12.95 13.63
CA ALA A 10 15.10 12.83 14.04
C ALA A 10 14.21 12.46 12.84
N ILE A 11 13.32 11.51 13.02
CA ILE A 11 12.33 11.11 12.02
C ILE A 11 10.94 11.28 12.65
N ILE A 12 10.10 12.09 12.01
CA ILE A 12 8.74 12.37 12.47
C ILE A 12 7.77 11.52 11.65
N GLY A 13 7.24 10.47 12.27
CA GLY A 13 6.34 9.50 11.64
C GLY A 13 6.96 8.11 11.53
N ALA A 14 6.23 7.11 12.06
CA ALA A 14 6.64 5.70 12.11
C ALA A 14 5.89 4.83 11.08
N GLY A 15 5.43 5.42 9.98
CA GLY A 15 4.90 4.68 8.83
C GLY A 15 6.01 3.97 8.04
N LEU A 16 5.65 3.39 6.89
CA LEU A 16 6.59 2.63 6.06
C LEU A 16 7.83 3.45 5.67
N ALA A 17 7.66 4.71 5.27
CA ALA A 17 8.77 5.58 4.89
C ALA A 17 9.71 5.86 6.07
N GLY A 18 9.16 6.30 7.21
CA GLY A 18 9.95 6.64 8.39
C GLY A 18 10.69 5.45 8.99
N THR A 19 10.07 4.29 9.08
CA THR A 19 10.72 3.07 9.61
C THR A 19 11.78 2.53 8.65
N THR A 20 11.59 2.65 7.33
CA THR A 20 12.59 2.26 6.33
C THR A 20 13.81 3.19 6.40
N ALA A 21 13.59 4.51 6.41
CA ALA A 21 14.67 5.49 6.54
C ALA A 21 15.43 5.31 7.88
N GLY A 22 14.68 5.13 8.97
CA GLY A 22 15.28 4.93 10.30
C GLY A 22 16.16 3.70 10.37
N LEU A 23 15.70 2.57 9.83
CA LEU A 23 16.47 1.34 9.79
C LEU A 23 17.73 1.49 8.92
N GLY A 24 17.63 2.11 7.74
CA GLY A 24 18.77 2.37 6.87
C GLY A 24 19.82 3.26 7.55
N LEU A 25 19.38 4.32 8.22
CA LEU A 25 20.28 5.25 8.92
C LEU A 25 20.95 4.62 10.14
N VAL A 26 20.22 3.83 10.93
CA VAL A 26 20.84 3.08 12.06
C VAL A 26 21.87 2.09 11.55
N ASN A 27 21.60 1.41 10.42
CA ASN A 27 22.57 0.52 9.78
C ASN A 27 23.84 1.25 9.35
N ALA A 28 23.69 2.51 8.92
CA ALA A 28 24.81 3.38 8.54
C ALA A 28 25.52 4.03 9.74
N GLY A 29 25.10 3.72 10.97
CA GLY A 29 25.77 4.16 12.19
C GLY A 29 25.31 5.49 12.79
N PHE A 30 24.23 6.07 12.28
CA PHE A 30 23.65 7.29 12.84
C PHE A 30 22.94 7.04 14.19
N ASP A 31 22.85 8.07 15.02
CA ASP A 31 22.00 8.08 16.23
C ASP A 31 20.61 8.57 15.82
N VAL A 32 19.66 7.65 15.72
CA VAL A 32 18.35 7.93 15.13
C VAL A 32 17.25 7.80 16.18
N THR A 33 16.38 8.82 16.22
CA THR A 33 15.13 8.79 16.99
C THR A 33 13.93 8.92 16.07
N ILE A 34 13.00 7.97 16.13
CA ILE A 34 11.70 8.04 15.45
C ILE A 34 10.64 8.51 16.45
N TYR A 35 9.87 9.51 16.06
CA TYR A 35 8.72 10.02 16.81
C TYR A 35 7.41 9.60 16.15
N SER A 36 6.42 9.22 16.95
CA SER A 36 5.08 8.86 16.47
C SER A 36 4.02 9.29 17.48
N ASP A 37 2.84 9.63 17.02
CA ASP A 37 1.65 9.89 17.83
C ASP A 37 1.06 8.61 18.45
N ARG A 38 1.53 7.45 18.04
CA ARG A 38 1.04 6.12 18.44
C ARG A 38 2.18 5.18 18.78
N ASP A 39 1.89 4.26 19.70
CA ASP A 39 2.81 3.17 19.99
C ASP A 39 2.83 2.12 18.86
N ARG A 40 3.77 1.19 18.94
CA ARG A 40 3.98 0.15 17.95
C ARG A 40 2.75 -0.75 17.75
N ALA A 41 2.04 -1.09 18.83
CA ALA A 41 0.88 -1.95 18.77
C ALA A 41 -0.28 -1.27 18.05
N SER A 42 -0.54 0.00 18.37
CA SER A 42 -1.54 0.83 17.70
C SER A 42 -1.19 1.09 16.23
N LEU A 43 0.07 1.35 15.90
CA LEU A 43 0.52 1.49 14.50
C LEU A 43 0.25 0.23 13.68
N ARG A 44 0.42 -0.96 14.27
CA ARG A 44 0.15 -2.23 13.60
C ARG A 44 -1.34 -2.54 13.49
N ASN A 45 -2.14 -2.26 14.53
CA ASN A 45 -3.49 -2.81 14.66
C ASN A 45 -4.62 -1.81 14.40
N ASP A 46 -4.43 -0.54 14.77
CA ASP A 46 -5.49 0.48 14.76
C ASP A 46 -5.41 1.42 13.56
N VAL A 47 -4.33 1.35 12.77
CA VAL A 47 -4.20 2.13 11.55
C VAL A 47 -4.88 1.38 10.40
N PRO A 48 -5.73 2.04 9.60
CA PRO A 48 -6.32 1.42 8.42
C PRO A 48 -5.24 1.08 7.37
N PRO A 49 -5.46 0.07 6.51
CA PRO A 49 -4.53 -0.24 5.43
C PRO A 49 -4.45 0.92 4.43
N THR A 50 -3.25 1.32 4.03
CA THR A 50 -3.00 2.48 3.18
C THR A 50 -2.65 2.13 1.74
N GLY A 51 -2.97 0.95 1.29
CA GLY A 51 -2.74 0.51 -0.08
C GLY A 51 -2.06 -0.86 -0.17
N THR A 52 -1.90 -1.35 -1.39
CA THR A 52 -1.30 -2.67 -1.66
C THR A 52 0.22 -2.64 -1.65
N ALA A 53 0.84 -1.47 -1.71
CA ALA A 53 2.30 -1.26 -1.67
C ALA A 53 3.09 -2.36 -2.42
N VAL A 54 2.84 -2.51 -3.70
CA VAL A 54 3.57 -3.49 -4.53
C VAL A 54 4.98 -2.97 -4.77
N TYR A 55 5.97 -3.73 -4.33
CA TYR A 55 7.37 -3.50 -4.63
C TYR A 55 7.73 -4.27 -5.89
N PHE A 56 8.16 -3.56 -6.91
CA PHE A 56 8.71 -4.13 -8.13
C PHE A 56 10.24 -4.30 -8.00
N GLY A 57 10.85 -5.01 -8.94
CA GLY A 57 12.24 -5.46 -8.90
C GLY A 57 13.21 -4.45 -8.29
N LYS A 58 13.26 -3.23 -8.82
CA LYS A 58 14.19 -2.19 -8.33
C LYS A 58 13.92 -1.76 -6.88
N SER A 59 12.64 -1.68 -6.50
CA SER A 59 12.27 -1.38 -5.11
C SER A 59 12.67 -2.51 -4.15
N LEU A 60 12.59 -3.76 -4.60
CA LEU A 60 13.03 -4.91 -3.81
C LEU A 60 14.56 -4.98 -3.68
N GLU A 61 15.30 -4.57 -4.72
CA GLU A 61 16.76 -4.46 -4.66
C GLU A 61 17.18 -3.43 -3.59
N TYR A 62 16.62 -2.22 -3.60
CA TYR A 62 16.89 -1.21 -2.58
C TYR A 62 16.44 -1.65 -1.18
N ASP A 63 15.32 -2.34 -1.09
CA ASP A 63 14.84 -2.87 0.19
C ASP A 63 15.83 -3.91 0.76
N ALA A 64 16.42 -4.74 -0.10
CA ALA A 64 17.40 -5.76 0.28
C ALA A 64 18.73 -5.18 0.80
N GLU A 65 19.07 -3.95 0.46
CA GLU A 65 20.23 -3.24 1.03
C GLU A 65 20.01 -2.87 2.51
N ILE A 66 18.76 -2.76 2.94
CA ILE A 66 18.37 -2.29 4.28
C ILE A 66 17.98 -3.46 5.20
N ILE A 67 17.22 -4.42 4.66
CA ILE A 67 16.64 -5.55 5.39
C ILE A 67 16.56 -6.78 4.50
N GLU A 68 16.81 -7.96 5.07
CA GLU A 68 16.57 -9.22 4.37
C GLU A 68 15.09 -9.41 4.00
N ASP A 69 14.84 -10.15 2.94
CA ASP A 69 13.47 -10.51 2.53
C ASP A 69 12.80 -11.43 3.55
N LEU A 70 11.79 -10.92 4.22
CA LEU A 70 11.06 -11.63 5.27
C LEU A 70 9.83 -12.36 4.73
N TYR A 71 9.46 -12.14 3.47
CA TYR A 71 8.13 -12.52 3.01
C TYR A 71 8.18 -13.47 1.82
N HIS A 72 7.55 -14.62 1.98
CA HIS A 72 7.41 -15.65 0.93
C HIS A 72 6.03 -15.64 0.27
N ILE A 73 5.11 -14.79 0.74
CA ILE A 73 3.73 -14.64 0.28
C ILE A 73 3.55 -13.23 -0.32
N GLY A 74 2.52 -13.05 -1.14
CA GLY A 74 2.26 -11.77 -1.81
C GLY A 74 3.09 -11.54 -3.07
N ASN A 75 3.78 -12.57 -3.56
CA ASN A 75 4.63 -12.48 -4.73
C ASN A 75 3.83 -12.63 -6.03
N SER A 76 4.25 -11.87 -7.05
CA SER A 76 3.76 -11.98 -8.43
C SER A 76 4.92 -12.01 -9.42
N SER A 77 4.68 -12.68 -10.55
CA SER A 77 5.67 -12.94 -11.60
C SER A 77 5.36 -12.23 -12.93
N GLY A 78 4.30 -11.44 -12.99
CA GLY A 78 3.90 -10.74 -14.21
C GLY A 78 2.70 -9.84 -14.03
N MET A 79 2.29 -9.24 -15.12
CA MET A 79 1.10 -8.40 -15.26
C MET A 79 0.26 -8.89 -16.43
N SER A 80 -1.02 -9.10 -16.17
CA SER A 80 -2.03 -9.35 -17.21
C SER A 80 -2.85 -8.09 -17.39
N VAL A 81 -2.82 -7.52 -18.58
CA VAL A 81 -3.55 -6.28 -18.90
C VAL A 81 -4.71 -6.58 -19.83
N ARG A 82 -5.86 -6.01 -19.54
CA ARG A 82 -7.07 -6.07 -20.39
C ARG A 82 -7.67 -4.68 -20.48
N ILE A 83 -7.94 -4.25 -21.71
CA ILE A 83 -8.61 -2.98 -21.98
C ILE A 83 -9.97 -3.27 -22.57
N PHE A 84 -11.00 -2.64 -22.02
CA PHE A 84 -12.38 -2.83 -22.44
C PHE A 84 -12.97 -1.47 -22.89
N SER A 85 -13.75 -1.50 -23.96
CA SER A 85 -14.71 -0.44 -24.33
C SER A 85 -16.13 -0.89 -24.02
N GLY A 86 -17.05 0.07 -23.84
CA GLY A 86 -18.44 -0.21 -23.45
C GLY A 86 -18.58 -0.55 -21.96
N ALA A 87 -19.81 -0.76 -21.53
CA ALA A 87 -20.22 -0.89 -20.15
C ALA A 87 -20.99 -2.20 -19.89
N GLY A 88 -20.91 -2.70 -18.65
CA GLY A 88 -21.66 -3.87 -18.20
C GLY A 88 -21.44 -5.10 -19.07
N GLU A 89 -22.51 -5.75 -19.47
CA GLU A 89 -22.48 -6.94 -20.35
C GLU A 89 -22.09 -6.60 -21.82
N ALA A 90 -22.29 -5.34 -22.24
CA ALA A 90 -21.91 -4.87 -23.56
C ALA A 90 -20.42 -4.52 -23.71
N ARG A 91 -19.62 -4.70 -22.64
CA ARG A 91 -18.19 -4.42 -22.71
C ARG A 91 -17.48 -5.37 -23.67
N THR A 92 -16.65 -4.79 -24.51
CA THR A 92 -15.86 -5.54 -25.50
C THR A 92 -14.37 -5.41 -25.17
N PRO A 93 -13.61 -6.52 -25.08
CA PRO A 93 -12.16 -6.44 -24.94
C PRO A 93 -11.56 -5.92 -26.26
N VAL A 94 -10.81 -4.80 -26.17
CA VAL A 94 -10.14 -4.19 -27.33
C VAL A 94 -8.65 -4.47 -27.37
N LEU A 95 -8.04 -4.75 -26.21
CA LEU A 95 -6.65 -5.14 -26.09
C LEU A 95 -6.46 -6.10 -24.93
N ALA A 96 -5.64 -7.11 -25.13
CA ALA A 96 -5.29 -8.09 -24.12
C ALA A 96 -3.85 -8.54 -24.30
N PHE A 97 -3.04 -8.48 -23.23
CA PHE A 97 -1.70 -9.05 -23.22
C PHE A 97 -1.29 -9.47 -21.82
N ASP A 98 -0.34 -10.41 -21.76
CA ASP A 98 0.33 -10.85 -20.56
C ASP A 98 1.82 -10.51 -20.67
N SER A 99 2.38 -9.92 -19.62
CA SER A 99 3.78 -9.55 -19.55
C SER A 99 4.43 -10.20 -18.32
N PRO A 100 5.22 -11.25 -18.52
CA PRO A 100 6.01 -11.81 -17.43
C PRO A 100 7.07 -10.80 -16.99
N PHE A 101 7.31 -10.73 -15.67
CA PHE A 101 8.39 -9.91 -15.14
C PHE A 101 9.71 -10.66 -15.22
N LYS A 102 10.80 -9.95 -15.48
CA LYS A 102 12.17 -10.46 -15.35
C LYS A 102 12.61 -10.57 -13.89
N TYR A 103 11.78 -10.12 -12.97
CA TYR A 103 12.01 -10.05 -11.52
C TYR A 103 10.71 -10.42 -10.79
N ARG A 104 10.82 -10.67 -9.51
CA ARG A 104 9.68 -10.82 -8.62
C ARG A 104 9.11 -9.45 -8.25
N ALA A 105 7.80 -9.30 -8.23
CA ALA A 105 7.12 -8.24 -7.51
C ALA A 105 6.49 -8.79 -6.22
N GLN A 106 6.28 -7.95 -5.22
CA GLN A 106 5.79 -8.36 -3.91
C GLN A 106 4.87 -7.31 -3.30
N ALA A 107 3.68 -7.74 -2.90
CA ALA A 107 2.71 -6.90 -2.18
C ALA A 107 2.50 -7.42 -0.75
N VAL A 108 2.82 -6.58 0.22
CA VAL A 108 2.73 -6.89 1.66
C VAL A 108 2.04 -5.74 2.36
N ASP A 109 1.22 -6.05 3.33
CA ASP A 109 0.58 -5.07 4.21
C ASP A 109 1.59 -4.06 4.76
N THR A 110 1.35 -2.79 4.50
CA THR A 110 2.26 -1.71 4.89
C THR A 110 2.46 -1.65 6.40
N ARG A 111 1.44 -2.03 7.17
CA ARG A 111 1.51 -2.10 8.65
C ARG A 111 2.44 -3.21 9.10
N LEU A 112 2.42 -4.37 8.45
CA LEU A 112 3.34 -5.48 8.72
C LEU A 112 4.77 -5.08 8.36
N ARG A 113 4.98 -4.51 7.15
CA ARG A 113 6.31 -4.05 6.75
C ARG A 113 6.88 -2.99 7.71
N ALA A 114 6.06 -2.01 8.12
CA ALA A 114 6.50 -0.96 9.04
C ALA A 114 6.83 -1.53 10.42
N ASP A 115 6.02 -2.46 10.93
CA ASP A 115 6.24 -3.11 12.22
C ASP A 115 7.54 -3.94 12.25
N ASP A 116 7.80 -4.74 11.21
CA ASP A 116 9.03 -5.53 11.10
C ASP A 116 10.27 -4.63 11.04
N ARG A 117 10.20 -3.51 10.31
CA ARG A 117 11.29 -2.53 10.24
C ARG A 117 11.50 -1.82 11.57
N LEU A 118 10.43 -1.41 12.24
CA LEU A 118 10.51 -0.78 13.54
C LEU A 118 11.11 -1.71 14.59
N ALA A 119 10.74 -3.01 14.57
CA ALA A 119 11.32 -4.01 15.46
C ALA A 119 12.84 -4.14 15.26
N ARG A 120 13.29 -4.20 14.01
CA ARG A 120 14.72 -4.29 13.68
C ARG A 120 15.47 -3.00 13.97
N PHE A 121 14.85 -1.85 13.71
CA PHE A 121 15.37 -0.55 14.07
C PHE A 121 15.68 -0.46 15.57
N LEU A 122 14.73 -0.86 16.42
CA LEU A 122 14.91 -0.92 17.87
C LEU A 122 15.99 -1.91 18.28
N GLY A 123 15.98 -3.11 17.69
CA GLY A 123 17.01 -4.15 17.95
C GLY A 123 18.42 -3.74 17.56
N ARG A 124 18.59 -2.73 16.71
CA ARG A 124 19.88 -2.13 16.31
C ARG A 124 20.23 -0.85 17.06
N GLY A 125 19.50 -0.55 18.13
CA GLY A 125 19.78 0.59 19.02
C GLY A 125 19.13 1.91 18.60
N GLY A 126 18.21 1.88 17.63
CA GLY A 126 17.37 3.03 17.31
C GLY A 126 16.42 3.37 18.46
N LYS A 127 16.05 4.64 18.58
CA LYS A 127 15.19 5.17 19.64
C LYS A 127 13.79 5.45 19.08
N PHE A 128 12.76 5.05 19.81
CA PHE A 128 11.37 5.31 19.46
C PHE A 128 10.66 6.04 20.57
N GLN A 129 10.03 7.17 20.24
CA GLN A 129 9.30 8.00 21.19
C GLN A 129 7.85 8.17 20.75
N VAL A 130 6.94 7.80 21.64
CA VAL A 130 5.50 8.03 21.44
C VAL A 130 5.17 9.43 21.93
N ARG A 131 4.99 10.34 20.99
CA ARG A 131 4.68 11.73 21.24
C ARG A 131 3.99 12.35 20.03
N ALA A 132 2.79 12.87 20.22
CA ALA A 132 2.13 13.72 19.24
C ALA A 132 2.85 15.08 19.21
N LEU A 133 3.38 15.45 18.04
CA LEU A 133 4.18 16.65 17.85
C LEU A 133 3.36 17.75 17.17
N THR A 134 3.57 18.98 17.64
CA THR A 134 3.15 20.20 16.95
C THR A 134 4.26 20.69 16.01
N PRO A 135 3.99 21.64 15.08
CA PRO A 135 5.04 22.29 14.29
C PRO A 135 6.16 22.87 15.15
N GLN A 136 5.81 23.52 16.27
CA GLN A 136 6.78 24.12 17.20
C GLN A 136 7.67 23.05 17.87
N ASP A 137 7.12 21.86 18.18
CA ASP A 137 7.92 20.73 18.68
C ASP A 137 8.91 20.24 17.63
N VAL A 138 8.51 20.22 16.34
CA VAL A 138 9.39 19.82 15.23
C VAL A 138 10.54 20.80 15.07
N ASP A 139 10.28 22.11 15.17
CA ASP A 139 11.31 23.15 15.13
C ASP A 139 12.30 23.00 16.29
N ALA A 140 11.79 22.75 17.50
CA ALA A 140 12.63 22.52 18.68
C ALA A 140 13.52 21.26 18.52
N ILE A 141 12.95 20.17 18.02
CA ILE A 141 13.71 18.94 17.75
C ILE A 141 14.77 19.20 16.67
N ALA A 142 14.42 19.93 15.62
CA ALA A 142 15.33 20.24 14.52
C ALA A 142 16.56 21.06 14.96
N ALA A 143 16.41 21.89 15.99
CA ALA A 143 17.52 22.65 16.57
C ALA A 143 18.54 21.77 17.33
N ASP A 144 18.15 20.58 17.77
CA ASP A 144 18.97 19.68 18.61
C ASP A 144 19.59 18.51 17.84
N VAL A 145 19.32 18.40 16.53
CA VAL A 145 19.79 17.29 15.68
C VAL A 145 20.44 17.81 14.41
N ASP A 146 21.24 16.93 13.75
CA ASP A 146 21.89 17.27 12.48
C ASP A 146 20.94 17.22 11.27
N LEU A 147 19.87 16.41 11.37
CA LEU A 147 18.88 16.23 10.30
C LEU A 147 17.52 15.87 10.88
N THR A 148 16.47 16.49 10.35
CA THR A 148 15.08 16.13 10.63
C THR A 148 14.39 15.68 9.35
N LEU A 149 13.77 14.49 9.38
CA LEU A 149 12.98 13.93 8.30
C LEU A 149 11.50 13.90 8.71
N VAL A 150 10.63 14.55 7.94
CA VAL A 150 9.18 14.50 8.16
C VAL A 150 8.56 13.44 7.26
N ALA A 151 8.04 12.37 7.86
CA ALA A 151 7.50 11.18 7.20
C ALA A 151 6.07 10.84 7.67
N THR A 152 5.28 11.86 8.03
CA THR A 152 3.94 11.70 8.59
C THR A 152 2.86 11.33 7.57
N GLY A 153 3.17 11.39 6.28
CA GLY A 153 2.21 11.14 5.21
C GLY A 153 1.07 12.17 5.24
N LYS A 154 -0.16 11.67 5.41
CA LYS A 154 -1.37 12.52 5.54
C LYS A 154 -1.65 12.97 6.99
N GLY A 155 -0.72 12.74 7.89
CA GLY A 155 -0.85 13.10 9.30
C GLY A 155 -0.79 14.60 9.56
N GLY A 156 -1.04 15.01 10.79
CA GLY A 156 -1.37 16.36 11.23
C GLY A 156 -0.32 17.47 11.08
N LEU A 157 0.82 17.24 10.43
CA LEU A 157 1.87 18.24 10.20
C LEU A 157 1.89 18.78 8.76
N SER A 158 0.79 18.68 8.04
CA SER A 158 0.67 19.20 6.66
C SER A 158 0.91 20.72 6.57
N SER A 159 0.65 21.46 7.64
CA SER A 159 0.91 22.90 7.72
C SER A 159 2.40 23.29 7.63
N LEU A 160 3.31 22.35 7.89
CA LEU A 160 4.76 22.57 7.66
C LEU A 160 5.10 22.72 6.17
N PHE A 161 4.24 22.22 5.30
CA PHE A 161 4.43 22.21 3.84
C PHE A 161 3.18 22.80 3.18
N PRO A 162 3.06 24.12 3.10
CA PRO A 162 1.90 24.76 2.49
C PRO A 162 1.76 24.33 1.03
N ALA A 163 0.52 24.18 0.60
CA ALA A 163 0.23 23.91 -0.82
C ALA A 163 0.71 25.07 -1.69
N ASP A 164 1.22 24.75 -2.86
CA ASP A 164 1.58 25.71 -3.91
C ASP A 164 0.49 25.70 -5.00
N PRO A 165 -0.48 26.63 -4.94
CA PRO A 165 -1.59 26.67 -5.89
C PRO A 165 -1.13 26.92 -7.34
N ASP A 166 -0.06 27.69 -7.52
CA ASP A 166 0.47 28.06 -8.84
C ASP A 166 1.09 26.87 -9.57
N ARG A 167 1.52 25.85 -8.82
CA ARG A 167 2.09 24.60 -9.35
C ARG A 167 1.14 23.41 -9.27
N THR A 168 -0.07 23.60 -8.77
CA THR A 168 -1.09 22.56 -8.69
C THR A 168 -1.78 22.40 -10.04
N ALA A 169 -1.48 21.31 -10.76
CA ALA A 169 -2.05 21.06 -12.09
C ALA A 169 -3.53 20.63 -12.05
N TYR A 170 -4.02 20.13 -10.93
CA TYR A 170 -5.36 19.56 -10.79
C TYR A 170 -6.05 20.12 -9.55
N ALA A 171 -7.20 20.76 -9.74
CA ALA A 171 -8.04 21.25 -8.64
C ALA A 171 -8.82 20.12 -7.95
N GLU A 172 -9.13 19.05 -8.69
CA GLU A 172 -9.95 17.94 -8.22
C GLU A 172 -9.21 16.60 -8.34
N PRO A 173 -9.52 15.60 -7.48
CA PRO A 173 -8.96 14.27 -7.58
C PRO A 173 -9.23 13.64 -8.95
N GLN A 174 -8.19 13.08 -9.56
CA GLN A 174 -8.29 12.43 -10.87
C GLN A 174 -8.88 11.02 -10.79
N ARG A 175 -8.94 10.42 -9.61
CA ARG A 175 -9.55 9.10 -9.35
C ARG A 175 -10.09 9.05 -7.93
N HIS A 176 -11.22 8.36 -7.78
CA HIS A 176 -11.70 7.90 -6.50
C HIS A 176 -11.28 6.45 -6.32
N LEU A 177 -10.73 6.11 -5.16
CA LEU A 177 -10.13 4.81 -4.91
C LEU A 177 -10.97 3.98 -3.93
N LEU A 178 -11.08 2.68 -4.24
CA LEU A 178 -11.53 1.65 -3.32
C LEU A 178 -10.44 0.59 -3.18
N LEU A 179 -10.03 0.29 -1.95
CA LEU A 179 -9.15 -0.82 -1.64
C LEU A 179 -9.92 -1.87 -0.84
N ALA A 180 -9.78 -3.12 -1.25
CA ALA A 180 -10.32 -4.26 -0.50
C ALA A 180 -9.37 -5.47 -0.59
N THR A 181 -9.37 -6.30 0.46
CA THR A 181 -8.62 -7.56 0.48
C THR A 181 -9.57 -8.75 0.59
N PHE A 182 -9.25 -9.84 -0.10
CA PHE A 182 -10.09 -11.03 -0.19
C PHE A 182 -9.31 -12.28 0.18
N LYS A 183 -9.90 -13.13 1.02
CA LYS A 183 -9.46 -14.49 1.31
C LYS A 183 -10.36 -15.48 0.56
N GLY A 184 -9.83 -16.64 0.21
CA GLY A 184 -10.62 -17.73 -0.38
C GLY A 184 -10.90 -17.59 -1.87
N LEU A 185 -10.28 -16.64 -2.58
CA LEU A 185 -10.31 -16.60 -4.04
C LEU A 185 -9.36 -17.65 -4.58
N ASP A 186 -9.94 -18.69 -5.18
CA ASP A 186 -9.16 -19.78 -5.78
C ASP A 186 -8.45 -19.30 -7.06
N ARG A 187 -7.19 -19.73 -7.22
CA ARG A 187 -6.42 -19.52 -8.45
C ARG A 187 -7.05 -20.25 -9.66
N ALA A 188 -7.77 -21.34 -9.41
CA ALA A 188 -8.48 -22.12 -10.40
C ALA A 188 -9.85 -21.56 -10.78
N ASP A 189 -10.30 -20.45 -10.16
CA ASP A 189 -11.56 -19.82 -10.51
C ASP A 189 -11.53 -19.42 -11.99
N ARG A 190 -12.45 -19.99 -12.79
CA ARG A 190 -12.53 -19.79 -14.24
C ARG A 190 -12.58 -18.33 -14.67
N GLN A 191 -13.03 -17.46 -13.80
CA GLN A 191 -13.08 -16.01 -14.06
C GLN A 191 -11.70 -15.39 -14.15
N PHE A 192 -10.71 -16.00 -13.50
CA PHE A 192 -9.34 -15.54 -13.47
C PHE A 192 -8.38 -16.43 -14.26
N ALA A 193 -8.75 -17.69 -14.50
CA ALA A 193 -7.91 -18.68 -15.18
C ALA A 193 -7.50 -18.28 -16.60
N TYR A 194 -8.34 -17.52 -17.30
CA TYR A 194 -8.03 -17.05 -18.66
C TYR A 194 -7.00 -15.90 -18.69
N ARG A 195 -6.64 -15.36 -17.55
CA ARG A 195 -5.77 -14.17 -17.43
C ARG A 195 -4.33 -14.49 -17.11
N SER A 196 -4.02 -15.74 -16.86
CA SER A 196 -2.70 -16.10 -16.37
C SER A 196 -2.33 -17.49 -16.83
N SER A 197 -1.38 -17.57 -17.74
CA SER A 197 -0.78 -18.83 -18.17
C SER A 197 0.05 -19.51 -17.09
N ASP A 198 0.35 -18.79 -15.98
CA ASP A 198 1.20 -19.24 -14.88
C ASP A 198 0.43 -19.65 -13.61
N GLY A 199 -0.85 -19.92 -13.73
CA GLY A 199 -1.70 -20.35 -12.63
C GLY A 199 -2.05 -19.25 -11.63
N GLY A 200 -2.18 -18.00 -12.07
CA GLY A 200 -2.68 -16.87 -11.28
C GLY A 200 -1.63 -16.16 -10.46
N LYS A 201 -0.36 -16.26 -10.82
CA LYS A 201 0.74 -15.51 -10.20
C LYS A 201 0.88 -14.08 -10.71
N HIS A 202 0.22 -13.73 -11.83
CA HIS A 202 0.22 -12.39 -12.35
C HIS A 202 -0.67 -11.45 -11.51
N ASN A 203 -0.31 -10.18 -11.50
CA ASN A 203 -1.22 -9.09 -11.18
C ASN A 203 -2.15 -8.88 -12.38
N TRP A 204 -3.38 -8.49 -12.13
CA TRP A 204 -4.33 -8.16 -13.19
C TRP A 204 -4.63 -6.68 -13.16
N PHE A 205 -4.44 -6.03 -14.29
CA PHE A 205 -4.77 -4.64 -14.49
C PHE A 205 -5.78 -4.51 -15.63
N ASN A 206 -6.97 -4.02 -15.29
CA ASN A 206 -8.02 -3.83 -16.27
C ASN A 206 -8.29 -2.34 -16.40
N ILE A 207 -8.42 -1.89 -17.65
CA ILE A 207 -8.81 -0.54 -18.01
C ILE A 207 -10.20 -0.62 -18.62
N HIS A 208 -11.14 0.08 -18.03
CA HIS A 208 -12.50 0.25 -18.53
C HIS A 208 -12.63 1.70 -18.98
N ALA A 209 -12.63 1.93 -20.29
CA ALA A 209 -12.45 3.26 -20.89
C ALA A 209 -13.37 4.34 -20.28
N GLU A 210 -14.59 3.97 -19.93
CA GLU A 210 -15.62 4.90 -19.43
C GLU A 210 -15.68 4.99 -17.91
N PHE A 211 -15.19 3.96 -17.19
CA PHE A 211 -15.37 3.88 -15.74
C PHE A 211 -14.10 4.12 -14.94
N GLY A 212 -12.96 3.68 -15.44
CA GLY A 212 -11.69 3.73 -14.72
C GLY A 212 -10.89 2.45 -14.82
N GLU A 213 -10.09 2.17 -13.81
CA GLU A 213 -9.16 1.05 -13.80
C GLU A 213 -9.39 0.15 -12.59
N THR A 214 -9.01 -1.12 -12.71
CA THR A 214 -8.97 -2.06 -11.58
C THR A 214 -7.64 -2.80 -11.55
N PHE A 215 -7.08 -2.92 -10.36
CA PHE A 215 -5.91 -3.72 -10.09
C PHE A 215 -6.28 -4.85 -9.13
N PHE A 216 -5.76 -6.05 -9.40
CA PHE A 216 -5.99 -7.22 -8.56
C PHE A 216 -4.74 -8.08 -8.53
N GLY A 217 -4.25 -8.42 -7.33
CA GLY A 217 -3.02 -9.19 -7.23
C GLY A 217 -2.85 -9.94 -5.92
N PRO A 218 -1.86 -10.85 -5.86
CA PRO A 218 -1.48 -11.50 -4.60
C PRO A 218 -1.11 -10.46 -3.55
N TYR A 219 -1.45 -10.73 -2.30
CA TYR A 219 -1.20 -9.83 -1.19
C TYR A 219 -0.98 -10.61 0.10
N LEU A 220 -0.01 -10.20 0.90
CA LEU A 220 0.20 -10.69 2.25
C LEU A 220 -0.46 -9.72 3.24
N HIS A 221 -1.57 -10.14 3.84
CA HIS A 221 -2.23 -9.40 4.90
C HIS A 221 -1.61 -9.71 6.26
N LYS A 222 -1.49 -8.73 7.13
CA LYS A 222 -0.78 -8.82 8.42
C LYS A 222 -1.31 -9.89 9.38
N ASP A 223 -2.59 -10.23 9.34
CA ASP A 223 -3.24 -11.14 10.29
C ASP A 223 -3.71 -12.44 9.64
N ILE A 224 -4.21 -12.37 8.41
CA ILE A 224 -4.84 -13.53 7.74
C ILE A 224 -3.96 -14.20 6.70
N GLY A 225 -2.73 -13.70 6.52
CA GLY A 225 -1.75 -14.32 5.63
C GLY A 225 -2.03 -14.08 4.15
N ALA A 226 -2.00 -15.14 3.35
CA ALA A 226 -2.20 -15.08 1.90
C ALA A 226 -3.62 -14.62 1.54
N THR A 227 -3.69 -13.52 0.81
CA THR A 227 -4.94 -12.91 0.31
C THR A 227 -4.74 -12.38 -1.09
N ARG A 228 -5.77 -11.74 -1.64
CA ARG A 228 -5.68 -10.92 -2.83
C ARG A 228 -6.17 -9.52 -2.51
N ALA A 229 -5.42 -8.53 -2.98
CA ALA A 229 -5.83 -7.14 -2.93
C ALA A 229 -6.52 -6.73 -4.23
N PHE A 230 -7.58 -5.98 -4.10
CA PHE A 230 -8.28 -5.28 -5.17
C PHE A 230 -8.12 -3.79 -4.95
N ILE A 231 -7.79 -3.04 -6.01
CA ILE A 231 -7.89 -1.59 -6.03
C ILE A 231 -8.74 -1.20 -7.24
N GLY A 232 -9.80 -0.45 -6.98
CA GLY A 232 -10.55 0.23 -8.01
C GLY A 232 -10.17 1.71 -8.08
N PHE A 233 -10.07 2.26 -9.29
CA PHE A 233 -9.75 3.65 -9.58
C PHE A 233 -10.87 4.21 -10.44
N ALA A 234 -11.90 4.77 -9.82
CA ALA A 234 -13.04 5.33 -10.54
C ALA A 234 -12.72 6.70 -11.14
N LYS A 235 -13.05 6.89 -12.42
CA LYS A 235 -12.97 8.20 -13.07
C LYS A 235 -14.00 9.17 -12.50
N PRO A 236 -13.71 10.48 -12.45
CA PRO A 236 -14.70 11.48 -12.14
C PRO A 236 -15.93 11.34 -13.06
N GLY A 237 -17.11 11.42 -12.48
CA GLY A 237 -18.39 11.28 -13.21
C GLY A 237 -18.78 9.84 -13.56
N SER A 238 -17.97 8.84 -13.28
CA SER A 238 -18.33 7.45 -13.55
C SER A 238 -19.28 6.88 -12.48
N PRO A 239 -20.16 5.92 -12.85
CA PRO A 239 -21.04 5.22 -11.90
C PRO A 239 -20.28 4.49 -10.78
N TRP A 240 -19.01 4.16 -10.97
CA TRP A 240 -18.20 3.52 -9.95
C TRP A 240 -17.95 4.39 -8.72
N ILE A 241 -18.06 5.72 -8.83
CA ILE A 241 -17.91 6.60 -7.66
C ILE A 241 -18.98 6.31 -6.62
N GLU A 242 -20.25 6.26 -7.04
CA GLU A 242 -21.35 5.97 -6.11
C GLU A 242 -21.27 4.52 -5.58
N LEU A 243 -20.86 3.58 -6.42
CA LEU A 243 -20.60 2.22 -6.03
C LEU A 243 -19.52 2.16 -4.95
N PHE A 244 -18.39 2.86 -5.11
CA PHE A 244 -17.30 2.86 -4.13
C PHE A 244 -17.70 3.53 -2.82
N LYS A 245 -18.44 4.64 -2.87
CA LYS A 245 -18.99 5.28 -1.67
C LYS A 245 -19.92 4.34 -0.89
N SER A 246 -20.77 3.61 -1.58
CA SER A 246 -21.72 2.68 -0.95
C SER A 246 -21.06 1.50 -0.25
N VAL A 247 -19.81 1.17 -0.63
CA VAL A 247 -19.03 0.08 -0.05
C VAL A 247 -18.34 0.51 1.24
N THR A 248 -17.92 1.76 1.35
CA THR A 248 -17.22 2.27 2.54
C THR A 248 -18.12 2.38 3.76
N ASP A 249 -19.42 2.55 3.56
CA ASP A 249 -20.40 2.75 4.64
C ASP A 249 -20.95 1.44 5.21
N THR A 250 -20.68 0.29 4.58
CA THR A 250 -21.28 -0.99 4.98
C THR A 250 -20.37 -2.18 4.74
N GLN A 251 -20.24 -2.95 5.81
CA GLN A 251 -19.43 -4.18 5.93
C GLN A 251 -19.49 -5.15 4.75
N SER A 252 -18.43 -5.87 4.59
CA SER A 252 -18.05 -7.03 3.75
C SER A 252 -19.04 -7.62 2.71
N ALA A 253 -20.34 -7.67 2.96
CA ALA A 253 -21.32 -8.26 2.03
C ALA A 253 -21.60 -7.37 0.81
N ARG A 254 -21.71 -6.05 0.99
CA ARG A 254 -21.89 -5.10 -0.12
C ARG A 254 -20.64 -4.93 -0.94
N CYS A 255 -19.46 -4.96 -0.35
CA CYS A 255 -18.20 -4.96 -1.08
C CYS A 255 -18.12 -6.14 -2.04
N ARG A 256 -18.52 -7.33 -1.60
CA ARG A 256 -18.58 -8.52 -2.46
C ARG A 256 -19.60 -8.36 -3.60
N GLN A 257 -20.78 -7.79 -3.33
CA GLN A 257 -21.79 -7.53 -4.36
C GLN A 257 -21.30 -6.49 -5.37
N SER A 258 -20.74 -5.38 -4.89
CA SER A 258 -20.23 -4.30 -5.73
C SER A 258 -19.09 -4.76 -6.65
N ILE A 259 -18.22 -5.64 -6.18
CA ILE A 259 -17.19 -6.23 -7.03
C ILE A 259 -17.78 -7.19 -8.06
N ARG A 260 -18.86 -7.91 -7.73
CA ARG A 260 -19.60 -8.72 -8.71
C ARG A 260 -20.22 -7.86 -9.80
N ASP A 261 -20.72 -6.68 -9.45
CA ASP A 261 -21.34 -5.75 -10.40
C ASP A 261 -20.31 -5.12 -11.33
N VAL A 262 -19.10 -4.85 -10.81
CA VAL A 262 -17.96 -4.40 -11.62
C VAL A 262 -17.42 -5.51 -12.52
N PHE A 263 -17.49 -6.77 -12.06
CA PHE A 263 -17.09 -7.96 -12.80
C PHE A 263 -18.28 -8.92 -12.93
N PRO A 264 -19.24 -8.67 -13.85
CA PRO A 264 -20.34 -9.59 -14.07
C PRO A 264 -19.82 -10.95 -14.56
N GLY A 265 -19.96 -11.91 -13.70
CA GLY A 265 -19.50 -13.28 -13.85
C GLY A 265 -19.45 -13.92 -12.45
N ARG A 266 -19.84 -15.19 -12.32
CA ARG A 266 -19.98 -15.84 -11.02
C ARG A 266 -18.67 -15.85 -10.23
N PHE A 267 -18.53 -14.97 -9.23
CA PHE A 267 -17.54 -15.15 -8.18
C PHE A 267 -18.00 -16.26 -7.24
N GLY A 268 -17.34 -17.41 -7.27
CA GLY A 268 -17.40 -18.40 -6.21
C GLY A 268 -16.67 -17.86 -4.97
N ILE A 269 -17.24 -16.86 -4.28
CA ILE A 269 -16.67 -16.38 -3.02
C ILE A 269 -17.27 -17.27 -1.93
N ASP A 270 -16.44 -18.03 -1.25
CA ASP A 270 -16.83 -18.79 -0.07
C ASP A 270 -17.43 -17.85 0.99
N ARG A 271 -18.49 -18.30 1.68
CA ARG A 271 -19.27 -17.52 2.65
C ARG A 271 -18.45 -17.08 3.88
N THR A 272 -17.20 -17.55 3.99
CA THR A 272 -16.31 -17.29 5.15
C THR A 272 -15.29 -16.15 4.93
N ALA A 273 -15.26 -15.52 3.75
CA ALA A 273 -14.33 -14.42 3.52
C ALA A 273 -14.73 -13.16 4.28
N SER A 274 -13.94 -12.73 5.24
CA SER A 274 -14.06 -11.42 5.87
C SER A 274 -13.39 -10.36 4.97
N ALA A 275 -14.11 -9.29 4.63
CA ALA A 275 -13.49 -8.09 4.09
C ALA A 275 -13.12 -7.21 5.27
N SER A 276 -11.86 -6.80 5.36
CA SER A 276 -11.45 -5.68 6.20
C SER A 276 -11.46 -4.43 5.31
N ALA A 277 -12.29 -3.47 5.66
CA ALA A 277 -12.29 -2.14 5.08
C ALA A 277 -11.08 -1.33 5.59
#